data_8ddf9b99e1feb0cda42fb3d2fb766c5c
#
_entry.id   8ddf9b99e1feb0cda42fb3d2fb766c5c
#
_cell.length_a   1.000
_cell.length_b   1.000
_cell.length_c   1.000
_cell.angle_alpha   90.00
_cell.angle_beta   90.00
_cell.angle_gamma   90.00
#
_symmetry.space_group_name_H-M   'P 1'
#
loop_
_entity.id
_entity.type
_entity.pdbx_description
1 polymer ?
#
loop_
_entity_poly.entity_id
_entity_poly.type
_entity_poly.pdbx_seq_one_letter_code
_entity_poly.pdbx_strand_id
1 'polypeptide(L)'
;MKKLFNIFLSFFLFVSFLNAQDLVTPEKLPAKALNFMVASDMGRRGVSEQAHIATLMGKEADFNMIDFIAVAGDPIHDNGVKSTSDSEWKDKYENIYTATSLMNIPWYVVSGNHEYHGSVQAILDYSKLSVRWKAPARYYSIEKRIGKTRNKCLFVFIDTPPLIDKYRADNSYSDAFKQDFEKQLRWIDSTLVSSNDRWKIVIGHHPVYADTEKAITERTDMQKRLGTILENRKADLYICGHIHNFQHLKPEGKTVNYIVNSSASESRKVNRIEGTLFCNPNPGFTLCSVTKAYFTFFFIDHTGSTVYKYSIKK
;
A
#
# COMPACT_ATOMS: atom_id res chain seq x y z
N MET A 1 11.59 5.42 -80.97
CA MET A 1 11.49 6.30 -79.79
C MET A 1 10.79 5.48 -78.66
N LYS A 2 11.63 4.93 -77.76
CA LYS A 2 11.09 4.14 -76.57
C LYS A 2 11.17 5.07 -75.36
N LYS A 3 10.01 5.39 -74.77
CA LYS A 3 9.95 6.16 -73.51
C LYS A 3 10.17 5.18 -72.31
N LEU A 4 11.24 5.40 -71.55
CA LEU A 4 11.42 4.75 -70.25
C LEU A 4 10.55 5.46 -69.21
N PHE A 5 9.75 4.66 -68.48
CA PHE A 5 8.99 5.10 -67.32
C PHE A 5 9.81 4.75 -66.08
N ASN A 6 10.31 5.74 -65.40
CA ASN A 6 10.95 5.55 -64.09
C ASN A 6 9.89 5.55 -63.02
N ILE A 7 9.71 4.42 -62.33
CA ILE A 7 8.87 4.28 -61.13
C ILE A 7 9.81 4.51 -59.92
N PHE A 8 9.60 5.66 -59.23
CA PHE A 8 10.19 5.91 -57.93
C PHE A 8 9.37 5.18 -56.86
N LEU A 9 9.95 4.15 -56.28
CA LEU A 9 9.36 3.44 -55.12
C LEU A 9 9.86 4.12 -53.86
N SER A 10 9.00 4.98 -53.27
CA SER A 10 9.27 5.60 -51.96
C SER A 10 9.05 4.59 -50.86
N PHE A 11 10.12 4.11 -50.23
CA PHE A 11 10.07 3.33 -49.00
C PHE A 11 9.81 4.27 -47.82
N PHE A 12 8.57 4.26 -47.30
CA PHE A 12 8.30 4.86 -46.00
C PHE A 12 8.77 3.91 -44.90
N LEU A 13 9.90 4.22 -44.28
CA LEU A 13 10.29 3.61 -43.01
C LEU A 13 9.38 4.13 -41.90
N PHE A 14 8.43 3.27 -41.47
CA PHE A 14 7.72 3.47 -40.21
C PHE A 14 8.71 3.18 -39.08
N VAL A 15 9.31 4.22 -38.50
CA VAL A 15 10.02 4.14 -37.25
C VAL A 15 8.95 4.16 -36.17
N SER A 16 8.58 2.98 -35.66
CA SER A 16 7.82 2.84 -34.43
C SER A 16 8.71 3.31 -33.27
N PHE A 17 8.42 4.50 -32.77
CA PHE A 17 8.93 4.93 -31.47
C PHE A 17 8.29 4.02 -30.40
N LEU A 18 8.96 2.97 -30.02
CA LEU A 18 8.78 2.33 -28.74
C LEU A 18 9.12 3.41 -27.70
N ASN A 19 8.11 3.93 -27.02
CA ASN A 19 8.32 4.64 -25.76
C ASN A 19 8.88 3.61 -24.77
N ALA A 20 10.19 3.46 -24.72
CA ALA A 20 10.87 2.88 -23.59
C ALA A 20 10.52 3.81 -22.41
N GLN A 21 9.63 3.37 -21.52
CA GLN A 21 9.54 3.99 -20.20
C GLN A 21 10.95 3.88 -19.63
N ASP A 22 11.61 5.00 -19.43
CA ASP A 22 12.92 5.05 -18.81
C ASP A 22 12.78 4.34 -17.45
N LEU A 23 13.38 3.15 -17.32
CA LEU A 23 13.48 2.42 -16.07
C LEU A 23 14.21 3.33 -15.10
N VAL A 24 13.46 3.90 -14.16
CA VAL A 24 14.04 4.79 -13.16
C VAL A 24 14.87 3.92 -12.21
N THR A 25 16.20 4.07 -12.29
CA THR A 25 17.11 3.39 -11.36
C THR A 25 16.77 3.79 -9.92
N PRO A 26 16.90 2.87 -8.92
CA PRO A 26 16.69 3.18 -7.52
C PRO A 26 17.48 4.42 -7.10
N GLU A 27 16.76 5.44 -6.64
CA GLU A 27 17.39 6.69 -6.17
C GLU A 27 17.66 6.55 -4.67
N LYS A 28 18.87 6.99 -4.26
CA LYS A 28 19.18 7.00 -2.83
C LYS A 28 18.32 8.03 -2.11
N LEU A 29 17.54 7.58 -1.16
CA LEU A 29 16.67 8.45 -0.37
C LEU A 29 17.48 9.38 0.54
N PRO A 30 16.98 10.60 0.81
CA PRO A 30 17.66 11.51 1.72
C PRO A 30 17.74 10.94 3.14
N ALA A 31 18.93 10.83 3.71
CA ALA A 31 19.15 10.30 5.07
C ALA A 31 18.50 11.16 6.17
N LYS A 32 18.12 12.41 5.89
CA LYS A 32 17.43 13.32 6.82
C LYS A 32 15.90 13.32 6.64
N ALA A 33 15.37 12.51 5.73
CA ALA A 33 13.95 12.29 5.57
C ALA A 33 13.43 11.22 6.56
N LEU A 34 12.12 11.06 6.65
CA LEU A 34 11.48 9.88 7.22
C LEU A 34 11.22 8.93 6.05
N ASN A 35 11.91 7.79 6.04
CA ASN A 35 11.82 6.83 4.95
C ASN A 35 11.13 5.55 5.43
N PHE A 36 10.16 5.05 4.68
CA PHE A 36 9.45 3.83 5.03
C PHE A 36 8.98 3.08 3.79
N MET A 37 8.68 1.80 3.96
CA MET A 37 8.07 0.98 2.92
C MET A 37 6.60 0.71 3.24
N VAL A 38 5.81 0.45 2.19
CA VAL A 38 4.47 -0.10 2.33
C VAL A 38 4.42 -1.44 1.62
N ALA A 39 3.96 -2.47 2.33
CA ALA A 39 3.66 -3.78 1.80
C ALA A 39 2.19 -4.13 2.09
N SER A 40 1.59 -4.98 1.30
CA SER A 40 0.23 -5.50 1.51
C SER A 40 0.05 -6.83 0.79
N ASP A 41 -1.00 -7.56 1.14
CA ASP A 41 -1.40 -8.78 0.42
C ASP A 41 -0.23 -9.75 0.24
N MET A 42 0.45 -10.06 1.38
CA MET A 42 1.76 -10.72 1.38
C MET A 42 1.65 -12.25 1.42
N GLY A 43 1.49 -12.79 2.58
CA GLY A 43 1.60 -14.17 3.09
C GLY A 43 1.17 -15.33 2.19
N ARG A 44 2.03 -15.77 1.27
CA ARG A 44 1.80 -16.89 0.32
C ARG A 44 2.84 -18.01 0.46
N ARG A 45 3.47 -18.19 1.63
CA ARG A 45 4.50 -19.24 1.88
C ARG A 45 5.71 -19.14 0.95
N GLY A 46 6.06 -17.92 0.52
CA GLY A 46 7.16 -17.66 -0.41
C GLY A 46 6.86 -17.98 -1.87
N VAL A 47 5.68 -18.52 -2.19
CA VAL A 47 5.29 -18.78 -3.59
C VAL A 47 4.77 -17.53 -4.28
N SER A 48 4.51 -17.65 -5.57
CA SER A 48 4.31 -16.50 -6.45
C SER A 48 5.53 -15.58 -6.36
N GLU A 49 5.37 -14.27 -6.24
CA GLU A 49 6.51 -13.35 -6.17
C GLU A 49 6.94 -13.02 -4.72
N GLN A 50 6.32 -13.60 -3.68
CA GLN A 50 6.53 -13.17 -2.29
C GLN A 50 8.01 -13.26 -1.85
N ALA A 51 8.67 -14.40 -2.05
CA ALA A 51 10.07 -14.56 -1.62
C ALA A 51 11.01 -13.64 -2.39
N HIS A 52 10.73 -13.43 -3.67
CA HIS A 52 11.51 -12.52 -4.51
C HIS A 52 11.34 -11.06 -4.07
N ILE A 53 10.11 -10.62 -3.87
CA ILE A 53 9.80 -9.26 -3.38
C ILE A 53 10.37 -9.04 -1.98
N ALA A 54 10.32 -10.03 -1.09
CA ALA A 54 10.97 -9.94 0.23
C ALA A 54 12.49 -9.71 0.10
N THR A 55 13.13 -10.36 -0.87
CA THR A 55 14.55 -10.13 -1.19
C THR A 55 14.81 -8.71 -1.70
N LEU A 56 13.94 -8.19 -2.56
CA LEU A 56 14.03 -6.80 -3.05
C LEU A 56 13.83 -5.80 -1.92
N MET A 57 12.84 -6.01 -1.04
CA MET A 57 12.64 -5.17 0.15
C MET A 57 13.87 -5.17 1.05
N GLY A 58 14.54 -6.33 1.21
CA GLY A 58 15.81 -6.44 1.94
C GLY A 58 16.90 -5.58 1.30
N LYS A 59 17.09 -5.68 -0.03
CA LYS A 59 18.06 -4.87 -0.78
C LYS A 59 17.78 -3.37 -0.65
N GLU A 60 16.52 -2.96 -0.73
CA GLU A 60 16.14 -1.55 -0.53
C GLU A 60 16.41 -1.10 0.91
N ALA A 61 16.18 -1.94 1.90
CA ALA A 61 16.48 -1.61 3.30
C ALA A 61 17.99 -1.54 3.58
N ASP A 62 18.80 -2.34 2.89
CA ASP A 62 20.26 -2.26 2.95
C ASP A 62 20.79 -1.00 2.25
N PHE A 63 20.19 -0.61 1.15
CA PHE A 63 20.59 0.55 0.35
C PHE A 63 20.14 1.88 0.96
N ASN A 64 18.93 1.91 1.55
CA ASN A 64 18.28 3.06 2.13
C ASN A 64 18.11 2.91 3.64
N MET A 65 18.14 4.02 4.38
CA MET A 65 17.80 4.02 5.82
C MET A 65 16.27 4.00 5.93
N ILE A 66 15.71 2.83 6.22
CA ILE A 66 14.27 2.63 6.39
C ILE A 66 13.90 2.65 7.87
N ASP A 67 13.00 3.55 8.26
CA ASP A 67 12.59 3.74 9.66
C ASP A 67 11.55 2.70 10.10
N PHE A 68 10.68 2.27 9.20
CA PHE A 68 9.65 1.25 9.47
C PHE A 68 9.03 0.72 8.17
N ILE A 69 8.24 -0.34 8.30
CA ILE A 69 7.38 -0.88 7.24
C ILE A 69 5.93 -0.73 7.68
N ALA A 70 5.06 -0.22 6.81
CA ALA A 70 3.62 -0.21 7.00
C ALA A 70 3.00 -1.37 6.22
N VAL A 71 2.22 -2.22 6.88
CA VAL A 71 1.50 -3.32 6.22
C VAL A 71 0.04 -2.94 6.08
N ALA A 72 -0.37 -2.70 4.84
CA ALA A 72 -1.72 -2.24 4.51
C ALA A 72 -2.71 -3.41 4.32
N GLY A 73 -2.71 -4.34 5.28
CA GLY A 73 -3.63 -5.48 5.36
C GLY A 73 -3.22 -6.72 4.57
N ASP A 74 -3.94 -7.79 4.82
CA ASP A 74 -3.72 -9.13 4.27
C ASP A 74 -2.25 -9.59 4.37
N PRO A 75 -1.63 -9.50 5.58
CA PRO A 75 -0.28 -10.00 5.78
C PRO A 75 -0.19 -11.52 5.67
N ILE A 76 -1.25 -12.26 5.94
CA ILE A 76 -1.29 -13.73 5.96
C ILE A 76 -2.47 -14.26 5.14
N HIS A 77 -2.26 -14.57 3.86
CA HIS A 77 -3.24 -15.29 3.04
C HIS A 77 -3.25 -16.81 3.39
N ASP A 78 -4.32 -17.65 3.18
CA ASP A 78 -5.63 -17.29 2.65
C ASP A 78 -6.63 -17.00 3.79
N ASN A 79 -6.39 -17.51 5.01
CA ASN A 79 -7.32 -17.52 6.13
C ASN A 79 -6.72 -16.90 7.40
N GLY A 80 -5.75 -16.00 7.27
CA GLY A 80 -5.08 -15.44 8.42
C GLY A 80 -4.36 -16.50 9.28
N VAL A 81 -4.34 -16.31 10.57
CA VAL A 81 -3.81 -17.24 11.58
C VAL A 81 -4.87 -17.59 12.61
N LYS A 82 -4.76 -18.77 13.22
CA LYS A 82 -5.71 -19.23 14.26
C LYS A 82 -5.27 -18.82 15.67
N SER A 83 -3.96 -18.70 15.89
CA SER A 83 -3.37 -18.35 17.18
C SER A 83 -1.99 -17.72 17.01
N THR A 84 -1.39 -17.25 18.10
CA THR A 84 -0.01 -16.74 18.09
C THR A 84 1.03 -17.85 17.90
N SER A 85 0.67 -19.11 18.07
CA SER A 85 1.54 -20.28 17.84
C SER A 85 1.27 -20.98 16.51
N ASP A 86 0.42 -20.42 15.64
CA ASP A 86 0.13 -20.98 14.33
C ASP A 86 1.43 -21.04 13.48
N SER A 87 1.65 -22.16 12.79
CA SER A 87 2.81 -22.33 11.89
C SER A 87 2.82 -21.32 10.75
N GLU A 88 1.67 -20.78 10.36
CA GLU A 88 1.54 -19.80 9.30
C GLU A 88 2.41 -18.54 9.54
N TRP A 89 2.68 -18.18 10.81
CA TRP A 89 3.62 -17.10 11.13
C TRP A 89 5.01 -17.35 10.58
N LYS A 90 5.52 -18.59 10.74
CA LYS A 90 6.83 -18.98 10.22
C LYS A 90 6.80 -19.09 8.70
N ASP A 91 5.79 -19.79 8.17
CA ASP A 91 5.72 -20.14 6.76
C ASP A 91 5.44 -18.93 5.85
N LYS A 92 4.74 -17.91 6.35
CA LYS A 92 4.28 -16.78 5.54
C LYS A 92 4.95 -15.44 5.87
N TYR A 93 5.62 -15.34 7.02
CA TYR A 93 6.24 -14.09 7.45
C TYR A 93 7.68 -14.27 7.95
N GLU A 94 7.91 -14.99 9.06
CA GLU A 94 9.23 -14.98 9.71
C GLU A 94 10.33 -15.59 8.84
N ASN A 95 10.05 -16.69 8.14
CA ASN A 95 11.02 -17.38 7.26
C ASN A 95 11.14 -16.77 5.86
N ILE A 96 10.28 -15.79 5.52
CA ILE A 96 10.27 -15.14 4.22
C ILE A 96 11.06 -13.81 4.26
N TYR A 97 10.79 -12.98 5.25
CA TYR A 97 11.41 -11.66 5.39
C TYR A 97 12.65 -11.73 6.30
N THR A 98 13.68 -12.46 5.85
CA THR A 98 14.86 -12.84 6.65
C THR A 98 16.08 -11.95 6.47
N ALA A 99 16.05 -10.98 5.56
CA ALA A 99 17.16 -10.04 5.39
C ALA A 99 17.44 -9.31 6.71
N THR A 100 18.70 -9.23 7.11
CA THR A 100 19.13 -8.65 8.39
C THR A 100 18.62 -7.21 8.56
N SER A 101 18.59 -6.45 7.47
CA SER A 101 18.03 -5.10 7.41
C SER A 101 16.55 -5.02 7.77
N LEU A 102 15.78 -6.09 7.48
CA LEU A 102 14.35 -6.16 7.76
C LEU A 102 14.04 -6.68 9.18
N MET A 103 14.97 -7.39 9.81
CA MET A 103 14.75 -8.02 11.11
C MET A 103 14.62 -7.02 12.26
N ASN A 104 15.25 -5.84 12.14
CA ASN A 104 15.27 -4.82 13.18
C ASN A 104 14.37 -3.61 12.89
N ILE A 105 13.68 -3.62 11.75
CA ILE A 105 12.75 -2.56 11.37
C ILE A 105 11.35 -2.91 11.93
N PRO A 106 10.64 -1.97 12.61
CA PRO A 106 9.28 -2.21 13.06
C PRO A 106 8.30 -2.26 11.88
N TRP A 107 7.41 -3.26 11.89
CA TRP A 107 6.34 -3.45 10.92
C TRP A 107 5.01 -3.08 11.57
N TYR A 108 4.43 -1.95 11.21
CA TYR A 108 3.13 -1.49 11.68
C TYR A 108 2.02 -2.06 10.81
N VAL A 109 1.13 -2.86 11.40
CA VAL A 109 0.22 -3.73 10.66
C VAL A 109 -1.23 -3.39 10.94
N VAL A 110 -2.06 -3.38 9.90
CA VAL A 110 -3.51 -3.47 10.00
C VAL A 110 -3.99 -4.79 9.39
N SER A 111 -5.14 -5.28 9.86
CA SER A 111 -5.78 -6.45 9.28
C SER A 111 -6.47 -6.09 7.95
N GLY A 112 -6.47 -7.05 7.02
CA GLY A 112 -7.35 -7.04 5.88
C GLY A 112 -8.48 -8.04 6.04
N ASN A 113 -9.15 -8.41 4.96
CA ASN A 113 -10.27 -9.33 5.03
C ASN A 113 -9.85 -10.79 5.29
N HIS A 114 -8.64 -11.17 4.90
CA HIS A 114 -8.13 -12.53 5.10
C HIS A 114 -7.87 -12.84 6.58
N GLU A 115 -7.47 -11.87 7.40
CA GLU A 115 -7.29 -12.06 8.85
C GLU A 115 -8.62 -12.31 9.57
N TYR A 116 -9.74 -11.85 9.00
CA TYR A 116 -11.08 -12.08 9.54
C TYR A 116 -11.63 -13.50 9.31
N HIS A 117 -11.01 -14.28 8.44
CA HIS A 117 -11.26 -15.73 8.34
C HIS A 117 -10.54 -16.54 9.43
N GLY A 118 -9.52 -15.93 10.03
CA GLY A 118 -8.77 -16.48 11.17
C GLY A 118 -9.11 -15.79 12.48
N SER A 119 -8.05 -15.41 13.20
CA SER A 119 -8.14 -14.70 14.48
C SER A 119 -7.45 -13.34 14.41
N VAL A 120 -8.22 -12.27 14.25
CA VAL A 120 -7.67 -10.90 14.35
C VAL A 120 -7.01 -10.66 15.70
N GLN A 121 -7.53 -11.28 16.78
CA GLN A 121 -6.90 -11.18 18.10
C GLN A 121 -5.49 -11.77 18.10
N ALA A 122 -5.25 -12.87 17.38
CA ALA A 122 -3.90 -13.44 17.25
C ALA A 122 -2.94 -12.49 16.50
N ILE A 123 -3.42 -11.75 15.50
CA ILE A 123 -2.65 -10.69 14.81
C ILE A 123 -2.18 -9.62 15.82
N LEU A 124 -3.06 -9.20 16.72
CA LEU A 124 -2.73 -8.20 17.74
C LEU A 124 -1.76 -8.78 18.80
N ASP A 125 -2.06 -9.96 19.31
CA ASP A 125 -1.29 -10.60 20.37
C ASP A 125 0.12 -11.00 19.93
N TYR A 126 0.34 -11.27 18.64
CA TYR A 126 1.67 -11.56 18.10
C TYR A 126 2.65 -10.41 18.29
N SER A 127 2.15 -9.18 18.44
CA SER A 127 2.97 -8.01 18.78
C SER A 127 3.69 -8.13 20.14
N LYS A 128 3.25 -9.04 21.01
CA LYS A 128 3.88 -9.32 22.31
C LYS A 128 5.04 -10.33 22.18
N LEU A 129 5.09 -11.06 21.08
CA LEU A 129 6.05 -12.14 20.81
C LEU A 129 7.14 -11.70 19.83
N SER A 130 6.78 -10.96 18.78
CA SER A 130 7.70 -10.51 17.75
C SER A 130 8.18 -9.08 18.00
N VAL A 131 9.51 -8.87 17.99
CA VAL A 131 10.10 -7.55 18.19
C VAL A 131 9.80 -6.60 17.05
N ARG A 132 9.61 -7.11 15.84
CA ARG A 132 9.35 -6.29 14.64
C ARG A 132 7.87 -6.11 14.33
N TRP A 133 6.99 -7.04 14.69
CA TRP A 133 5.54 -6.97 14.45
C TRP A 133 4.86 -6.00 15.41
N LYS A 134 4.16 -5.00 14.89
CA LYS A 134 3.48 -3.95 15.67
C LYS A 134 2.02 -3.81 15.21
N ALA A 135 1.11 -4.44 15.93
CA ALA A 135 -0.33 -4.31 15.80
C ALA A 135 -0.93 -4.05 17.18
N PRO A 136 -0.76 -2.85 17.77
CA PRO A 136 -1.13 -2.60 19.17
C PRO A 136 -2.64 -2.62 19.42
N ALA A 137 -3.44 -2.38 18.39
CA ALA A 137 -4.88 -2.42 18.40
C ALA A 137 -5.40 -2.66 16.97
N ARG A 138 -6.71 -2.88 16.79
CA ARG A 138 -7.34 -3.00 15.47
C ARG A 138 -7.14 -1.74 14.63
N TYR A 139 -7.25 -0.59 15.27
CA TYR A 139 -6.94 0.71 14.69
C TYR A 139 -6.17 1.56 15.71
N TYR A 140 -5.20 2.32 15.24
CA TYR A 140 -4.29 3.10 16.09
C TYR A 140 -3.59 4.18 15.27
N SER A 141 -2.93 5.10 15.95
CA SER A 141 -2.09 6.11 15.30
C SER A 141 -0.70 6.14 15.89
N ILE A 142 0.26 6.55 15.07
CA ILE A 142 1.63 6.82 15.49
C ILE A 142 2.08 8.15 14.91
N GLU A 143 2.94 8.84 15.62
CA GLU A 143 3.64 10.00 15.12
C GLU A 143 5.12 9.67 14.91
N LYS A 144 5.65 10.06 13.75
CA LYS A 144 7.08 9.93 13.44
C LYS A 144 7.68 11.30 13.13
N ARG A 145 8.88 11.56 13.68
CA ARG A 145 9.62 12.78 13.34
C ARG A 145 10.17 12.68 11.92
N ILE A 146 10.15 13.80 11.20
CA ILE A 146 10.78 13.91 9.88
C ILE A 146 12.24 14.26 10.09
N GLY A 147 13.09 13.26 10.04
CA GLY A 147 14.51 13.37 10.32
C GLY A 147 14.77 13.97 11.71
N LYS A 148 15.71 14.90 11.81
CA LYS A 148 16.06 15.61 13.07
C LYS A 148 15.24 16.91 13.29
N THR A 149 14.15 17.12 12.53
CA THR A 149 13.33 18.34 12.63
C THR A 149 12.28 18.23 13.74
N ARG A 150 11.59 19.35 14.04
CA ARG A 150 10.41 19.35 14.92
C ARG A 150 9.12 18.91 14.18
N ASN A 151 9.17 18.85 12.84
CA ASN A 151 8.03 18.44 12.04
C ASN A 151 7.79 16.94 12.23
N LYS A 152 6.52 16.56 12.28
CA LYS A 152 6.08 15.19 12.40
C LYS A 152 5.17 14.80 11.24
N CYS A 153 5.00 13.52 11.12
CA CYS A 153 4.05 12.86 10.24
C CYS A 153 3.14 11.99 11.11
N LEU A 154 1.84 12.23 11.03
CA LEU A 154 0.83 11.39 11.64
C LEU A 154 0.50 10.24 10.68
N PHE A 155 0.54 9.01 11.18
CA PHE A 155 0.05 7.81 10.52
C PHE A 155 -1.15 7.29 11.30
N VAL A 156 -2.28 7.13 10.62
CA VAL A 156 -3.53 6.59 11.18
C VAL A 156 -3.79 5.25 10.52
N PHE A 157 -3.59 4.18 11.25
CA PHE A 157 -3.83 2.80 10.83
C PHE A 157 -5.25 2.40 11.17
N ILE A 158 -6.03 1.92 10.19
CA ILE A 158 -7.46 1.68 10.34
C ILE A 158 -7.87 0.26 9.95
N ASP A 159 -8.87 -0.27 10.64
CA ASP A 159 -9.46 -1.58 10.41
C ASP A 159 -10.65 -1.44 9.45
N THR A 160 -10.45 -1.80 8.18
CA THR A 160 -11.42 -1.51 7.13
C THR A 160 -12.52 -2.56 6.92
N PRO A 161 -12.35 -3.88 7.16
CA PRO A 161 -13.43 -4.85 6.98
C PRO A 161 -14.72 -4.49 7.72
N PRO A 162 -14.71 -4.01 8.98
CA PRO A 162 -15.94 -3.57 9.66
C PRO A 162 -16.64 -2.36 9.03
N LEU A 163 -15.95 -1.61 8.18
CA LEU A 163 -16.52 -0.46 7.47
C LEU A 163 -17.34 -0.87 6.23
N ILE A 164 -17.37 -2.15 5.88
CA ILE A 164 -17.97 -2.68 4.64
C ILE A 164 -19.08 -3.67 5.00
N ASP A 165 -20.30 -3.38 4.55
CA ASP A 165 -21.48 -4.16 4.93
C ASP A 165 -21.41 -5.62 4.45
N LYS A 166 -20.75 -5.89 3.31
CA LYS A 166 -20.49 -7.25 2.82
C LYS A 166 -19.82 -8.14 3.88
N TYR A 167 -18.75 -7.64 4.51
CA TYR A 167 -18.00 -8.42 5.51
C TYR A 167 -18.72 -8.53 6.84
N ARG A 168 -19.58 -7.57 7.16
CA ARG A 168 -20.41 -7.60 8.36
C ARG A 168 -21.60 -8.56 8.22
N ALA A 169 -22.10 -8.74 7.01
CA ALA A 169 -23.23 -9.62 6.72
C ALA A 169 -22.83 -11.09 6.54
N ASP A 170 -21.53 -11.37 6.33
CA ASP A 170 -21.03 -12.72 6.04
C ASP A 170 -20.38 -13.32 7.29
N ASN A 171 -20.97 -14.42 7.78
CA ASN A 171 -20.50 -15.13 8.98
C ASN A 171 -19.10 -15.73 8.86
N SER A 172 -18.55 -15.87 7.64
CA SER A 172 -17.16 -16.30 7.44
C SER A 172 -16.14 -15.26 7.91
N TYR A 173 -16.58 -14.00 8.08
CA TYR A 173 -15.81 -12.90 8.68
C TYR A 173 -16.30 -12.66 10.12
N SER A 174 -16.26 -13.68 10.94
CA SER A 174 -16.98 -13.85 12.21
C SER A 174 -16.83 -12.72 13.24
N ASP A 175 -15.84 -11.87 13.08
CA ASP A 175 -15.54 -10.79 14.02
C ASP A 175 -15.89 -9.39 13.49
N ALA A 176 -16.16 -9.25 12.18
CA ALA A 176 -16.41 -7.96 11.55
C ALA A 176 -17.71 -7.30 12.04
N PHE A 177 -18.80 -8.07 12.20
CA PHE A 177 -20.08 -7.54 12.65
C PHE A 177 -20.08 -7.13 14.14
N LYS A 178 -19.15 -7.65 14.94
CA LYS A 178 -19.01 -7.32 16.36
C LYS A 178 -18.33 -5.97 16.62
N GLN A 179 -17.70 -5.41 15.57
CA GLN A 179 -16.96 -4.17 15.73
C GLN A 179 -17.88 -2.95 15.61
N ASP A 180 -17.73 -2.01 16.54
CA ASP A 180 -18.37 -0.69 16.45
C ASP A 180 -17.61 0.20 15.46
N PHE A 181 -17.97 0.09 14.18
CA PHE A 181 -17.31 0.86 13.12
C PHE A 181 -17.60 2.36 13.23
N GLU A 182 -18.74 2.75 13.78
CA GLU A 182 -19.04 4.18 13.99
C GLU A 182 -18.13 4.80 15.04
N LYS A 183 -17.81 4.04 16.11
CA LYS A 183 -16.79 4.46 17.09
C LYS A 183 -15.43 4.65 16.42
N GLN A 184 -15.05 3.75 15.53
CA GLN A 184 -13.80 3.89 14.76
C GLN A 184 -13.84 5.13 13.87
N LEU A 185 -14.93 5.39 13.15
CA LEU A 185 -15.06 6.58 12.29
C LEU A 185 -14.96 7.88 13.11
N ARG A 186 -15.63 7.96 14.27
CA ARG A 186 -15.50 9.10 15.20
C ARG A 186 -14.06 9.27 15.69
N TRP A 187 -13.36 8.16 15.97
CA TRP A 187 -11.96 8.20 16.38
C TRP A 187 -11.03 8.68 15.25
N ILE A 188 -11.22 8.20 14.01
CA ILE A 188 -10.47 8.68 12.84
C ILE A 188 -10.65 10.20 12.68
N ASP A 189 -11.90 10.65 12.72
CA ASP A 189 -12.26 12.06 12.58
C ASP A 189 -11.57 12.93 13.66
N SER A 190 -11.68 12.53 14.93
CA SER A 190 -11.06 13.24 16.06
C SER A 190 -9.53 13.21 15.99
N THR A 191 -8.93 12.09 15.60
CA THR A 191 -7.47 11.97 15.47
C THR A 191 -6.92 12.89 14.38
N LEU A 192 -7.57 12.94 13.24
CA LEU A 192 -7.15 13.82 12.14
C LEU A 192 -7.35 15.31 12.44
N VAL A 193 -8.45 15.67 13.12
CA VAL A 193 -8.72 17.07 13.46
C VAL A 193 -7.81 17.60 14.58
N SER A 194 -7.46 16.76 15.53
CA SER A 194 -6.60 17.13 16.66
C SER A 194 -5.12 17.27 16.30
N SER A 195 -4.70 16.70 15.16
CA SER A 195 -3.29 16.72 14.76
C SER A 195 -2.93 18.02 14.04
N ASN A 196 -1.81 18.60 14.45
CA ASN A 196 -1.13 19.71 13.75
C ASN A 196 0.10 19.22 12.98
N ASP A 197 0.23 17.90 12.77
CA ASP A 197 1.37 17.35 12.08
C ASP A 197 1.44 17.80 10.62
N ARG A 198 2.66 17.90 10.12
CA ARG A 198 2.92 18.41 8.77
C ARG A 198 2.29 17.54 7.70
N TRP A 199 2.31 16.22 7.90
CA TRP A 199 1.73 15.23 7.01
C TRP A 199 0.75 14.34 7.78
N LYS A 200 -0.40 14.05 7.18
CA LYS A 200 -1.44 13.17 7.71
C LYS A 200 -1.71 12.04 6.72
N ILE A 201 -1.29 10.85 7.07
CA ILE A 201 -1.37 9.67 6.21
C ILE A 201 -2.30 8.67 6.88
N VAL A 202 -3.32 8.21 6.17
CA VAL A 202 -4.23 7.16 6.63
C VAL A 202 -3.92 5.88 5.86
N ILE A 203 -3.80 4.77 6.58
CA ILE A 203 -3.44 3.45 6.03
C ILE A 203 -4.51 2.46 6.44
N GLY A 204 -5.12 1.81 5.44
CA GLY A 204 -6.11 0.76 5.63
C GLY A 204 -5.92 -0.33 4.58
N HIS A 205 -6.86 -1.28 4.49
CA HIS A 205 -6.75 -2.34 3.51
C HIS A 205 -7.58 -2.10 2.25
N HIS A 206 -8.87 -1.78 2.42
CA HIS A 206 -9.79 -1.64 1.28
C HIS A 206 -9.72 -0.26 0.65
N PRO A 207 -9.78 -0.14 -0.69
CA PRO A 207 -9.70 1.13 -1.39
C PRO A 207 -10.97 1.97 -1.25
N VAL A 208 -10.79 3.29 -1.22
CA VAL A 208 -11.87 4.28 -1.39
C VAL A 208 -12.13 4.49 -2.88
N TYR A 209 -11.07 4.64 -3.66
CA TYR A 209 -11.12 4.73 -5.13
C TYR A 209 -10.12 3.74 -5.73
N ALA A 210 -10.55 2.94 -6.69
CA ALA A 210 -9.71 2.04 -7.48
C ALA A 210 -10.46 1.48 -8.68
N ASP A 211 -9.74 1.15 -9.74
CA ASP A 211 -10.20 0.19 -10.74
C ASP A 211 -10.05 -1.23 -10.20
N THR A 212 -11.11 -2.01 -10.25
CA THR A 212 -11.12 -3.40 -9.78
C THR A 212 -12.37 -4.14 -10.21
N GLU A 213 -12.23 -5.44 -10.44
CA GLU A 213 -13.34 -6.37 -10.69
C GLU A 213 -14.09 -6.76 -9.40
N LYS A 214 -13.58 -6.37 -8.21
CA LYS A 214 -14.24 -6.64 -6.92
C LYS A 214 -15.56 -5.87 -6.82
N ALA A 215 -16.45 -6.34 -5.94
CA ALA A 215 -17.78 -5.77 -5.77
C ALA A 215 -17.74 -4.25 -5.54
N ILE A 216 -18.53 -3.52 -6.31
CA ILE A 216 -18.59 -2.06 -6.22
C ILE A 216 -19.05 -1.58 -4.84
N THR A 217 -19.85 -2.39 -4.15
CA THR A 217 -20.36 -2.09 -2.80
C THR A 217 -19.24 -1.85 -1.80
N GLU A 218 -18.11 -2.54 -1.92
CA GLU A 218 -16.94 -2.30 -1.04
C GLU A 218 -16.45 -0.86 -1.14
N ARG A 219 -16.27 -0.37 -2.38
CA ARG A 219 -15.84 1.02 -2.61
C ARG A 219 -16.92 2.04 -2.22
N THR A 220 -18.18 1.73 -2.51
CA THR A 220 -19.31 2.61 -2.16
C THR A 220 -19.39 2.82 -0.64
N ASP A 221 -19.24 1.74 0.14
CA ASP A 221 -19.21 1.82 1.59
C ASP A 221 -18.00 2.64 2.09
N MET A 222 -16.82 2.38 1.53
CA MET A 222 -15.60 3.11 1.89
C MET A 222 -15.70 4.59 1.52
N GLN A 223 -16.22 4.94 0.35
CA GLN A 223 -16.44 6.34 -0.08
C GLN A 223 -17.41 7.06 0.85
N LYS A 224 -18.55 6.41 1.17
CA LYS A 224 -19.59 6.99 2.01
C LYS A 224 -19.10 7.20 3.45
N ARG A 225 -18.41 6.23 4.03
CA ARG A 225 -18.03 6.21 5.45
C ARG A 225 -16.70 6.93 5.71
N LEU A 226 -15.68 6.58 4.95
CA LEU A 226 -14.33 7.07 5.17
C LEU A 226 -13.96 8.26 4.25
N GLY A 227 -14.32 8.19 2.97
CA GLY A 227 -13.91 9.18 1.97
C GLY A 227 -14.25 10.61 2.37
N THR A 228 -15.44 10.84 2.91
CA THR A 228 -15.90 12.15 3.41
C THR A 228 -15.02 12.65 4.56
N ILE A 229 -14.64 11.79 5.51
CA ILE A 229 -13.77 12.15 6.63
C ILE A 229 -12.38 12.55 6.12
N LEU A 230 -11.80 11.76 5.23
CA LEU A 230 -10.48 12.02 4.67
C LEU A 230 -10.40 13.41 4.01
N GLU A 231 -11.38 13.74 3.18
CA GLU A 231 -11.43 15.02 2.48
C GLU A 231 -11.69 16.19 3.45
N ASN A 232 -12.67 16.07 4.34
CA ASN A 232 -13.03 17.13 5.30
C ASN A 232 -11.90 17.43 6.29
N ARG A 233 -11.13 16.42 6.69
CA ARG A 233 -9.99 16.54 7.60
C ARG A 233 -8.66 16.75 6.89
N LYS A 234 -8.70 16.87 5.55
CA LYS A 234 -7.53 17.16 4.71
C LYS A 234 -6.39 16.18 4.99
N ALA A 235 -6.69 14.89 4.99
CA ALA A 235 -5.65 13.89 4.92
C ALA A 235 -4.84 14.11 3.64
N ASP A 236 -3.54 13.90 3.67
CA ASP A 236 -2.69 14.09 2.49
C ASP A 236 -2.77 12.87 1.56
N LEU A 237 -2.76 11.68 2.19
CA LEU A 237 -2.79 10.41 1.49
C LEU A 237 -3.71 9.43 2.21
N TYR A 238 -4.35 8.59 1.43
CA TYR A 238 -4.90 7.30 1.83
C TYR A 238 -4.17 6.20 1.09
N ILE A 239 -3.57 5.26 1.84
CA ILE A 239 -2.81 4.14 1.28
C ILE A 239 -3.53 2.84 1.64
N CYS A 240 -3.72 1.96 0.67
CA CYS A 240 -4.40 0.67 0.86
C CYS A 240 -3.77 -0.44 0.01
N GLY A 241 -4.25 -1.68 0.17
CA GLY A 241 -3.91 -2.86 -0.61
C GLY A 241 -5.12 -3.45 -1.33
N HIS A 242 -5.39 -4.74 -1.11
CA HIS A 242 -6.59 -5.50 -1.49
C HIS A 242 -6.74 -5.83 -2.98
N ILE A 243 -6.25 -4.97 -3.87
CA ILE A 243 -6.55 -5.07 -5.31
C ILE A 243 -5.45 -5.80 -6.08
N HIS A 244 -4.24 -5.95 -5.51
CA HIS A 244 -3.07 -6.63 -6.09
C HIS A 244 -2.56 -6.00 -7.38
N ASN A 245 -2.59 -4.66 -7.45
CA ASN A 245 -1.96 -3.87 -8.50
C ASN A 245 -1.65 -2.48 -7.98
N PHE A 246 -0.75 -1.77 -8.64
CA PHE A 246 -0.44 -0.39 -8.28
C PHE A 246 -1.44 0.57 -8.91
N GLN A 247 -1.96 1.49 -8.10
CA GLN A 247 -2.73 2.62 -8.61
C GLN A 247 -2.42 3.88 -7.82
N HIS A 248 -2.36 5.01 -8.51
CA HIS A 248 -2.40 6.34 -7.92
C HIS A 248 -3.56 7.09 -8.52
N LEU A 249 -4.52 7.45 -7.69
CA LEU A 249 -5.73 8.16 -8.10
C LEU A 249 -5.84 9.50 -7.36
N LYS A 250 -6.33 10.50 -8.09
CA LYS A 250 -6.75 11.79 -7.56
C LYS A 250 -7.99 12.23 -8.33
N PRO A 251 -9.19 11.78 -7.95
CA PRO A 251 -10.43 12.12 -8.63
C PRO A 251 -10.65 13.64 -8.65
N GLU A 252 -11.39 14.13 -9.65
CA GLU A 252 -11.68 15.55 -9.80
C GLU A 252 -12.35 16.12 -8.55
N GLY A 253 -11.96 17.30 -8.13
CA GLY A 253 -12.47 17.98 -6.91
C GLY A 253 -11.98 17.37 -5.59
N LYS A 254 -11.14 16.32 -5.60
CA LYS A 254 -10.57 15.73 -4.40
C LYS A 254 -9.18 16.30 -4.08
N THR A 255 -8.89 16.41 -2.79
CA THR A 255 -7.59 16.91 -2.31
C THR A 255 -6.66 15.78 -1.89
N VAL A 256 -7.21 14.66 -1.45
CA VAL A 256 -6.47 13.48 -0.99
C VAL A 256 -5.87 12.72 -2.17
N ASN A 257 -4.65 12.23 -2.00
CA ASN A 257 -4.04 11.28 -2.93
C ASN A 257 -4.38 9.86 -2.48
N TYR A 258 -5.01 9.08 -3.35
CA TYR A 258 -5.40 7.68 -3.08
C TYR A 258 -4.40 6.75 -3.73
N ILE A 259 -3.73 5.95 -2.92
CA ILE A 259 -2.67 5.03 -3.35
C ILE A 259 -3.13 3.61 -3.07
N VAL A 260 -3.20 2.78 -4.10
CA VAL A 260 -3.28 1.33 -3.96
C VAL A 260 -1.86 0.79 -4.10
N ASN A 261 -1.33 0.24 -3.01
CA ASN A 261 -0.11 -0.54 -3.04
C ASN A 261 -0.41 -1.91 -3.65
N SER A 262 0.45 -2.36 -4.54
CA SER A 262 0.29 -3.69 -5.12
C SER A 262 0.55 -4.77 -4.07
N SER A 263 0.11 -5.98 -4.37
CA SER A 263 0.43 -7.14 -3.55
C SER A 263 1.93 -7.42 -3.58
N ALA A 264 2.49 -7.74 -2.41
CA ALA A 264 3.85 -8.24 -2.31
C ALA A 264 3.94 -9.75 -2.63
N SER A 265 3.02 -10.27 -3.45
CA SER A 265 3.00 -11.69 -3.85
C SER A 265 2.36 -11.93 -5.21
N GLU A 266 1.19 -11.40 -5.50
CA GLU A 266 0.39 -11.70 -6.69
C GLU A 266 0.05 -10.42 -7.47
N SER A 267 -0.42 -10.60 -8.70
CA SER A 267 -0.84 -9.49 -9.56
C SER A 267 -2.27 -9.66 -10.05
N ARG A 268 -2.93 -8.54 -10.36
CA ARG A 268 -4.23 -8.48 -11.03
C ARG A 268 -4.24 -7.39 -12.09
N LYS A 269 -5.05 -7.59 -13.11
CA LYS A 269 -5.26 -6.60 -14.17
C LYS A 269 -5.78 -5.28 -13.58
N VAL A 270 -5.47 -4.19 -14.27
CA VAL A 270 -5.91 -2.85 -13.92
C VAL A 270 -6.09 -2.02 -15.18
N ASN A 271 -7.11 -1.17 -15.18
CA ASN A 271 -7.36 -0.20 -16.24
C ASN A 271 -7.33 1.22 -15.65
N ARG A 272 -7.22 2.19 -16.52
CA ARG A 272 -7.39 3.60 -16.12
C ARG A 272 -8.87 3.92 -15.96
N ILE A 273 -9.21 4.57 -14.85
CA ILE A 273 -10.52 5.16 -14.60
C ILE A 273 -10.36 6.67 -14.40
N GLU A 274 -11.47 7.38 -14.22
CA GLU A 274 -11.43 8.81 -13.89
C GLU A 274 -10.55 9.07 -12.66
N GLY A 275 -9.69 10.07 -12.75
CA GLY A 275 -8.75 10.43 -11.68
C GLY A 275 -7.52 9.55 -11.59
N THR A 276 -7.33 8.55 -12.47
CA THR A 276 -6.10 7.74 -12.49
C THR A 276 -4.91 8.54 -13.00
N LEU A 277 -3.95 8.80 -12.12
CA LEU A 277 -2.66 9.38 -12.48
C LEU A 277 -1.71 8.30 -13.01
N PHE A 278 -1.68 7.14 -12.34
CA PHE A 278 -0.87 5.98 -12.73
C PHE A 278 -1.56 4.67 -12.35
N CYS A 279 -1.35 3.61 -13.14
CA CYS A 279 -1.68 2.24 -12.77
C CYS A 279 -0.72 1.25 -13.44
N ASN A 280 -0.45 0.11 -12.76
CA ASN A 280 0.40 -0.96 -13.25
C ASN A 280 -0.02 -2.28 -12.59
N PRO A 281 -0.16 -3.40 -13.33
CA PRO A 281 -0.62 -4.68 -12.79
C PRO A 281 0.42 -5.46 -12.00
N ASN A 282 1.71 -5.10 -12.10
CA ASN A 282 2.79 -5.89 -11.51
C ASN A 282 2.71 -5.94 -9.98
N PRO A 283 3.10 -7.07 -9.34
CA PRO A 283 3.23 -7.14 -7.90
C PRO A 283 4.49 -6.38 -7.45
N GLY A 284 4.53 -5.97 -6.19
CA GLY A 284 5.65 -5.21 -5.65
C GLY A 284 5.32 -4.50 -4.33
N PHE A 285 6.04 -3.44 -4.04
CA PHE A 285 5.89 -2.65 -2.82
C PHE A 285 6.11 -1.15 -3.10
N THR A 286 5.71 -0.31 -2.16
CA THR A 286 5.91 1.14 -2.27
C THR A 286 7.03 1.59 -1.33
N LEU A 287 7.98 2.37 -1.84
CA LEU A 287 8.99 3.05 -1.06
C LEU A 287 8.59 4.52 -0.90
N CYS A 288 8.69 5.06 0.32
CA CYS A 288 8.27 6.42 0.65
C CYS A 288 9.38 7.19 1.33
N SER A 289 9.51 8.48 0.98
CA SER A 289 10.43 9.42 1.60
C SER A 289 9.73 10.74 1.91
N VAL A 290 9.75 11.13 3.19
CA VAL A 290 9.01 12.31 3.68
C VAL A 290 9.98 13.35 4.21
N THR A 291 9.90 14.53 3.64
CA THR A 291 10.57 15.74 4.13
C THR A 291 9.55 16.75 4.64
N LYS A 292 10.00 17.88 5.16
CA LYS A 292 9.10 18.99 5.49
C LYS A 292 8.30 19.48 4.28
N ALA A 293 8.93 19.51 3.09
CA ALA A 293 8.36 20.12 1.88
C ALA A 293 7.71 19.11 0.93
N TYR A 294 8.15 17.87 0.96
CA TYR A 294 7.72 16.85 -0.01
C TYR A 294 7.41 15.52 0.66
N PHE A 295 6.35 14.88 0.19
CA PHE A 295 6.11 13.46 0.33
C PHE A 295 6.34 12.83 -1.03
N THR A 296 7.38 12.01 -1.16
CA THR A 296 7.71 11.30 -2.40
C THR A 296 7.48 9.81 -2.21
N PHE A 297 6.85 9.16 -3.18
CA PHE A 297 6.71 7.71 -3.18
C PHE A 297 7.11 7.13 -4.52
N PHE A 298 7.54 5.87 -4.47
CA PHE A 298 8.03 5.09 -5.59
C PHE A 298 7.32 3.75 -5.60
N PHE A 299 6.71 3.37 -6.71
CA PHE A 299 6.25 1.99 -6.89
C PHE A 299 7.39 1.17 -7.45
N ILE A 300 7.80 0.16 -6.69
CA ILE A 300 8.86 -0.79 -7.06
C ILE A 300 8.21 -2.13 -7.36
N ASP A 301 8.33 -2.59 -8.59
CA ASP A 301 7.73 -3.83 -9.01
C ASP A 301 8.63 -5.05 -8.71
N HIS A 302 8.12 -6.23 -9.01
CA HIS A 302 8.81 -7.50 -8.79
C HIS A 302 10.14 -7.64 -9.55
N THR A 303 10.43 -6.81 -10.54
CA THR A 303 11.75 -6.78 -11.21
C THR A 303 12.78 -5.95 -10.43
N GLY A 304 12.36 -5.24 -9.37
CA GLY A 304 13.17 -4.28 -8.65
C GLY A 304 13.25 -2.91 -9.32
N SER A 305 12.45 -2.70 -10.38
CA SER A 305 12.42 -1.43 -11.10
C SER A 305 11.43 -0.45 -10.46
N THR A 306 11.80 0.83 -10.41
CA THR A 306 10.87 1.90 -10.09
C THR A 306 9.99 2.18 -11.31
N VAL A 307 8.75 1.69 -11.28
CA VAL A 307 7.79 1.87 -12.38
C VAL A 307 7.02 3.19 -12.28
N TYR A 308 7.06 3.84 -11.12
CA TYR A 308 6.42 5.14 -10.92
C TYR A 308 7.06 5.91 -9.76
N LYS A 309 7.23 7.22 -9.93
CA LYS A 309 7.67 8.17 -8.90
C LYS A 309 6.73 9.36 -8.89
N TYR A 310 6.30 9.78 -7.72
CA TYR A 310 5.48 10.99 -7.57
C TYR A 310 5.84 11.74 -6.30
N SER A 311 5.78 13.08 -6.35
CA SER A 311 6.06 13.95 -5.21
C SER A 311 4.91 14.92 -4.97
N ILE A 312 4.38 14.89 -3.76
CA ILE A 312 3.38 15.86 -3.28
C ILE A 312 4.14 16.96 -2.56
N LYS A 313 3.87 18.21 -2.92
CA LYS A 313 4.48 19.39 -2.30
C LYS A 313 3.54 20.04 -1.28
N LYS A 314 4.09 20.46 -0.14
CA LYS A 314 3.41 21.23 0.92
C LYS A 314 4.17 22.51 1.30
#